data_cd0beea8615c8e684c98387ea215cb74
#
_entry.id   cd0beea8615c8e684c98387ea215cb74
#
_cell.length_a   1.000
_cell.length_b   1.000
_cell.length_c   1.000
_cell.angle_alpha   90.00
_cell.angle_beta   90.00
_cell.angle_gamma   90.00
#
_symmetry.space_group_name_H-M   'P 1'
#
loop_
_entity.id
_entity.type
_entity.pdbx_description
1 polymer ?
#
loop_
_entity_poly.entity_id
_entity_poly.type
_entity_poly.pdbx_seq_one_letter_code
_entity_poly.pdbx_strand_id
1 'polypeptide(L)'
;EMDIYVLILPLLIGWILDKLLGDPIGLPHPVVGFGKLISFCEKRWNCGTHRMLKGGVAAIMLILLVYAGSVLVLHYLFVLNRWLGIILSAVLVFYCLAGTTLINEVRQVFLAADHSLEEGRKQVSRIVGRDTSELTDQEVRTAALETLAENLSDGVIAPLFWYLLLGVPGMLAYKMVNTLDSMIGYRNERYLQFGCVAAHIDDMANYIPARLTAFLMVLCAGRPGLLRFVGKYGNRHASPNSGYPESALAGILNCRFGGPHVYFGEIVYKPFIGDKDRFIHTQDMHKAVDINRRAEILMVIVNIVCLYLVG
;
A
#
# COMPACT_ATOMS: atom_id res chain seq x y z
N GLU A 1 19.23 -16.08 22.83
CA GLU A 1 18.06 -16.56 22.06
C GLU A 1 17.02 -15.45 22.12
N MET A 2 16.71 -14.87 20.98
CA MET A 2 15.62 -13.91 20.90
C MET A 2 14.33 -14.72 20.97
N ASP A 3 13.57 -14.52 22.06
CA ASP A 3 12.37 -15.31 22.33
C ASP A 3 11.35 -15.02 21.18
N ILE A 4 11.05 -16.01 20.37
CA ILE A 4 10.24 -15.94 19.15
C ILE A 4 8.89 -15.23 19.37
N TYR A 5 8.38 -15.29 20.62
CA TYR A 5 7.16 -14.59 21.01
C TYR A 5 7.27 -13.07 20.89
N VAL A 6 8.49 -12.52 20.98
CA VAL A 6 8.75 -11.07 20.85
C VAL A 6 8.48 -10.58 19.43
N LEU A 7 8.59 -11.45 18.42
CA LEU A 7 8.30 -11.15 17.03
C LEU A 7 6.88 -11.57 16.62
N ILE A 8 6.40 -12.73 17.06
CA ILE A 8 5.10 -13.26 16.62
C ILE A 8 3.93 -12.54 17.31
N LEU A 9 4.01 -12.26 18.62
CA LEU A 9 2.90 -11.63 19.36
C LEU A 9 2.55 -10.23 18.83
N PRO A 10 3.51 -9.30 18.61
CA PRO A 10 3.19 -7.98 18.06
C PRO A 10 2.53 -8.06 16.68
N LEU A 11 3.00 -8.98 15.83
CA LEU A 11 2.42 -9.19 14.51
C LEU A 11 0.97 -9.63 14.60
N LEU A 12 0.68 -10.67 15.40
CA LEU A 12 -0.67 -11.21 15.54
C LEU A 12 -1.62 -10.18 16.19
N ILE A 13 -1.20 -9.54 17.28
CA ILE A 13 -2.03 -8.56 17.98
C ILE A 13 -2.30 -7.35 17.07
N GLY A 14 -1.28 -6.80 16.41
CA GLY A 14 -1.44 -5.66 15.50
C GLY A 14 -2.33 -5.99 14.32
N TRP A 15 -2.18 -7.18 13.72
CA TRP A 15 -3.03 -7.64 12.64
C TRP A 15 -4.49 -7.85 13.08
N ILE A 16 -4.72 -8.47 14.24
CA ILE A 16 -6.08 -8.64 14.81
C ILE A 16 -6.72 -7.28 15.09
N LEU A 17 -5.96 -6.31 15.61
CA LEU A 17 -6.45 -4.95 15.82
C LEU A 17 -6.86 -4.27 14.52
N ASP A 18 -6.08 -4.41 13.42
CA ASP A 18 -6.49 -3.91 12.10
C ASP A 18 -7.81 -4.56 11.64
N LYS A 19 -7.98 -5.87 11.87
CA LYS A 19 -9.22 -6.57 11.51
C LYS A 19 -10.45 -6.10 12.28
N LEU A 20 -10.29 -5.77 13.54
CA LEU A 20 -11.38 -5.38 14.41
C LEU A 20 -11.72 -3.89 14.34
N LEU A 21 -10.73 -3.04 14.23
CA LEU A 21 -10.89 -1.60 14.36
C LEU A 21 -10.75 -0.85 13.03
N GLY A 22 -9.91 -1.34 12.10
CA GLY A 22 -9.45 -0.52 10.98
C GLY A 22 -8.67 0.70 11.47
N ASP A 23 -8.47 1.71 10.61
CA ASP A 23 -7.84 2.95 11.03
C ASP A 23 -8.78 3.79 11.89
N PRO A 24 -8.45 4.05 13.15
CA PRO A 24 -9.34 4.79 14.04
C PRO A 24 -9.37 6.27 13.68
N ILE A 25 -10.56 6.78 13.37
CA ILE A 25 -10.80 8.19 13.08
C ILE A 25 -10.52 9.01 14.34
N GLY A 26 -9.60 10.00 14.23
CA GLY A 26 -9.34 10.97 15.31
C GLY A 26 -8.25 10.57 16.30
N LEU A 27 -7.64 9.40 16.19
CA LEU A 27 -6.44 9.06 16.98
C LEU A 27 -5.16 9.56 16.31
N PRO A 28 -4.12 9.91 17.09
CA PRO A 28 -2.81 10.27 16.55
C PRO A 28 -2.25 9.12 15.70
N HIS A 29 -2.02 9.35 14.41
CA HIS A 29 -1.46 8.35 13.51
C HIS A 29 0.00 8.67 13.20
N PRO A 30 0.95 7.71 13.29
CA PRO A 30 2.37 7.93 13.00
C PRO A 30 2.62 8.55 11.62
N VAL A 31 1.83 8.17 10.61
CA VAL A 31 1.91 8.71 9.24
C VAL A 31 1.64 10.21 9.20
N VAL A 32 0.81 10.76 10.09
CA VAL A 32 0.62 12.22 10.20
C VAL A 32 1.90 12.88 10.68
N GLY A 33 2.62 12.27 11.61
CA GLY A 33 3.94 12.71 12.05
C GLY A 33 4.95 12.68 10.89
N PHE A 34 4.96 11.58 10.12
CA PHE A 34 5.80 11.45 8.93
C PHE A 34 5.48 12.56 7.91
N GLY A 35 4.20 12.81 7.63
CA GLY A 35 3.78 13.86 6.73
C GLY A 35 4.23 15.26 7.18
N LYS A 36 4.21 15.56 8.49
CA LYS A 36 4.73 16.84 9.02
C LYS A 36 6.24 16.97 8.80
N LEU A 37 7.02 15.91 9.03
CA LEU A 37 8.46 15.89 8.81
C LEU A 37 8.80 16.08 7.33
N ILE A 38 8.10 15.36 6.44
CA ILE A 38 8.27 15.47 4.99
C ILE A 38 7.95 16.91 4.53
N SER A 39 6.82 17.47 4.97
CA SER A 39 6.42 18.83 4.65
C SER A 39 7.41 19.87 5.16
N PHE A 40 8.00 19.66 6.34
CA PHE A 40 9.04 20.53 6.87
C PHE A 40 10.28 20.53 5.98
N CYS A 41 10.79 19.37 5.61
CA CYS A 41 11.93 19.24 4.71
C CYS A 41 11.63 19.82 3.32
N GLU A 42 10.44 19.54 2.78
CA GLU A 42 10.00 20.04 1.48
C GLU A 42 9.96 21.57 1.44
N LYS A 43 9.30 22.20 2.40
CA LYS A 43 9.21 23.66 2.48
C LYS A 43 10.57 24.34 2.63
N ARG A 44 11.52 23.69 3.29
CA ARG A 44 12.84 24.25 3.57
C ARG A 44 13.85 24.02 2.46
N TRP A 45 13.78 22.87 1.76
CA TRP A 45 14.82 22.43 0.85
C TRP A 45 14.39 22.36 -0.61
N ASN A 46 13.09 22.32 -0.90
CA ASN A 46 12.60 22.26 -2.28
C ASN A 46 12.63 23.65 -2.97
N CYS A 47 13.79 24.32 -2.93
CA CYS A 47 14.01 25.62 -3.53
C CYS A 47 15.43 25.76 -4.08
N GLY A 48 15.61 26.70 -5.01
CA GLY A 48 16.90 27.00 -5.63
C GLY A 48 17.49 25.86 -6.45
N THR A 49 18.82 25.73 -6.43
CA THR A 49 19.57 24.70 -7.18
C THR A 49 19.70 23.38 -6.42
N HIS A 50 20.05 22.30 -7.13
CA HIS A 50 20.30 20.97 -6.57
C HIS A 50 19.09 20.36 -5.84
N ARG A 51 17.86 20.61 -6.31
CA ARG A 51 16.62 20.12 -5.69
C ARG A 51 16.58 18.60 -5.58
N MET A 52 17.09 17.89 -6.59
CA MET A 52 17.15 16.41 -6.59
C MET A 52 18.07 15.89 -5.47
N LEU A 53 19.25 16.48 -5.30
CA LEU A 53 20.17 16.10 -4.22
C LEU A 53 19.58 16.38 -2.83
N LYS A 54 19.00 17.57 -2.66
CA LYS A 54 18.34 17.96 -1.40
C LYS A 54 17.18 17.03 -1.06
N GLY A 55 16.35 16.66 -2.03
CA GLY A 55 15.25 15.71 -1.86
C GLY A 55 15.75 14.31 -1.54
N GLY A 56 16.81 13.85 -2.19
CA GLY A 56 17.44 12.58 -1.89
C GLY A 56 18.01 12.50 -0.48
N VAL A 57 18.73 13.54 -0.05
CA VAL A 57 19.25 13.64 1.32
C VAL A 57 18.11 13.66 2.33
N ALA A 58 17.03 14.43 2.08
CA ALA A 58 15.85 14.46 2.94
C ALA A 58 15.20 13.08 3.06
N ALA A 59 14.98 12.39 1.94
CA ALA A 59 14.37 11.06 1.92
C ALA A 59 15.20 10.06 2.72
N ILE A 60 16.50 9.94 2.44
CA ILE A 60 17.39 9.00 3.14
C ILE A 60 17.46 9.34 4.63
N MET A 61 17.61 10.61 4.97
CA MET A 61 17.67 11.07 6.37
C MET A 61 16.38 10.71 7.14
N LEU A 62 15.21 10.95 6.55
CA LEU A 62 13.94 10.64 7.20
C LEU A 62 13.71 9.13 7.37
N ILE A 63 14.07 8.33 6.36
CA ILE A 63 14.00 6.86 6.42
C ILE A 63 14.90 6.32 7.53
N LEU A 64 16.16 6.78 7.57
CA LEU A 64 17.12 6.38 8.60
C LEU A 64 16.71 6.86 9.99
N LEU A 65 16.15 8.07 10.12
CA LEU A 65 15.65 8.60 11.38
C LEU A 65 14.53 7.72 11.94
N VAL A 66 13.56 7.32 11.11
CA VAL A 66 12.45 6.45 11.52
C VAL A 66 12.96 5.06 11.88
N TYR A 67 13.84 4.49 11.06
CA TYR A 67 14.41 3.17 11.34
C TYR A 67 15.23 3.16 12.64
N ALA A 68 16.25 4.02 12.74
CA ALA A 68 17.13 4.07 13.91
C ALA A 68 16.39 4.51 15.17
N GLY A 69 15.50 5.50 15.06
CA GLY A 69 14.68 5.97 16.16
C GLY A 69 13.78 4.87 16.73
N SER A 70 13.13 4.10 15.85
CA SER A 70 12.28 2.97 16.29
C SER A 70 13.11 1.82 16.89
N VAL A 71 14.29 1.51 16.33
CA VAL A 71 15.22 0.52 16.94
C VAL A 71 15.59 0.94 18.35
N LEU A 72 16.01 2.20 18.55
CA LEU A 72 16.42 2.71 19.87
C LEU A 72 15.27 2.71 20.88
N VAL A 73 14.10 3.19 20.47
CA VAL A 73 12.92 3.24 21.36
C VAL A 73 12.47 1.84 21.75
N LEU A 74 12.36 0.93 20.81
CA LEU A 74 11.95 -0.45 21.08
C LEU A 74 13.00 -1.18 21.92
N HIS A 75 14.30 -1.05 21.61
CA HIS A 75 15.36 -1.62 22.42
C HIS A 75 15.27 -1.17 23.88
N TYR A 76 15.15 0.15 24.11
CA TYR A 76 15.01 0.70 25.44
C TYR A 76 13.79 0.14 26.20
N LEU A 77 12.63 0.05 25.52
CA LEU A 77 11.41 -0.48 26.13
C LEU A 77 11.52 -1.97 26.43
N PHE A 78 12.14 -2.78 25.57
CA PHE A 78 12.37 -4.19 25.83
C PHE A 78 13.33 -4.42 27.01
N VAL A 79 14.34 -3.56 27.15
CA VAL A 79 15.25 -3.60 28.33
C VAL A 79 14.50 -3.21 29.60
N LEU A 80 13.63 -2.21 29.54
CA LEU A 80 12.87 -1.73 30.70
C LEU A 80 11.80 -2.75 31.12
N ASN A 81 11.00 -3.21 30.19
CA ASN A 81 9.97 -4.22 30.40
C ASN A 81 9.56 -4.85 29.08
N ARG A 82 9.67 -6.17 29.01
CA ARG A 82 9.33 -6.95 27.82
C ARG A 82 7.91 -6.67 27.29
N TRP A 83 6.94 -6.57 28.17
CA TRP A 83 5.55 -6.34 27.79
C TRP A 83 5.30 -4.97 27.19
N LEU A 84 6.01 -3.92 27.69
CA LEU A 84 5.96 -2.59 27.08
C LEU A 84 6.48 -2.60 25.65
N GLY A 85 7.59 -3.31 25.41
CA GLY A 85 8.13 -3.51 24.08
C GLY A 85 7.13 -4.22 23.14
N ILE A 86 6.50 -5.30 23.60
CA ILE A 86 5.49 -6.06 22.85
C ILE A 86 4.27 -5.18 22.53
N ILE A 87 3.74 -4.46 23.53
CA ILE A 87 2.55 -3.62 23.36
C ILE A 87 2.82 -2.50 22.35
N LEU A 88 3.92 -1.75 22.50
CA LEU A 88 4.25 -0.71 21.55
C LEU A 88 4.47 -1.28 20.14
N SER A 89 5.18 -2.40 20.03
CA SER A 89 5.38 -3.09 18.75
C SER A 89 4.05 -3.47 18.09
N ALA A 90 3.09 -4.01 18.85
CA ALA A 90 1.76 -4.37 18.34
C ALA A 90 0.96 -3.14 17.86
N VAL A 91 1.02 -2.04 18.60
CA VAL A 91 0.39 -0.77 18.22
C VAL A 91 1.01 -0.22 16.92
N LEU A 92 2.34 -0.29 16.79
CA LEU A 92 3.03 0.16 15.58
C LEU A 92 2.72 -0.71 14.37
N VAL A 93 2.63 -2.04 14.54
CA VAL A 93 2.16 -2.96 13.49
C VAL A 93 0.74 -2.61 13.06
N PHE A 94 -0.16 -2.40 14.02
CA PHE A 94 -1.54 -2.00 13.75
C PHE A 94 -1.61 -0.74 12.86
N TYR A 95 -0.88 0.32 13.20
CA TYR A 95 -0.85 1.55 12.41
C TYR A 95 -0.13 1.43 11.06
N CYS A 96 0.69 0.42 10.85
CA CYS A 96 1.34 0.18 9.56
C CYS A 96 0.47 -0.60 8.57
N LEU A 97 -0.56 -1.31 9.05
CA LEU A 97 -1.50 -2.06 8.21
C LEU A 97 -2.72 -1.21 7.87
N ALA A 98 -3.21 -1.30 6.65
CA ALA A 98 -4.37 -0.54 6.15
C ALA A 98 -5.39 -1.45 5.44
N GLY A 99 -5.40 -2.75 5.74
CA GLY A 99 -6.19 -3.73 5.01
C GLY A 99 -7.69 -3.56 5.20
N THR A 100 -8.14 -3.40 6.44
CA THR A 100 -9.57 -3.31 6.77
C THR A 100 -10.18 -2.00 6.31
N THR A 101 -9.50 -0.88 6.54
CA THR A 101 -9.97 0.44 6.13
C THR A 101 -10.15 0.52 4.63
N LEU A 102 -9.18 0.05 3.85
CA LEU A 102 -9.28 0.06 2.39
C LEU A 102 -10.44 -0.79 1.87
N ILE A 103 -10.61 -2.01 2.40
CA ILE A 103 -11.73 -2.87 2.02
C ILE A 103 -13.06 -2.19 2.30
N ASN A 104 -13.19 -1.51 3.44
CA ASN A 104 -14.41 -0.78 3.79
C ASN A 104 -14.65 0.41 2.85
N GLU A 105 -13.62 1.19 2.53
CA GLU A 105 -13.74 2.30 1.57
C GLU A 105 -14.17 1.80 0.18
N VAL A 106 -13.58 0.72 -0.32
CA VAL A 106 -13.97 0.13 -1.62
C VAL A 106 -15.41 -0.37 -1.60
N ARG A 107 -15.86 -1.02 -0.52
CA ARG A 107 -17.27 -1.41 -0.36
C ARG A 107 -18.20 -0.22 -0.39
N GLN A 108 -17.84 0.88 0.29
CA GLN A 108 -18.63 2.11 0.27
C GLN A 108 -18.71 2.73 -1.12
N VAL A 109 -17.63 2.65 -1.93
CA VAL A 109 -17.69 3.09 -3.33
C VAL A 109 -18.75 2.32 -4.12
N PHE A 110 -18.79 1.00 -4.00
CA PHE A 110 -19.77 0.18 -4.72
C PHE A 110 -21.19 0.42 -4.23
N LEU A 111 -21.41 0.55 -2.92
CA LEU A 111 -22.71 0.89 -2.36
C LEU A 111 -23.19 2.27 -2.82
N ALA A 112 -22.31 3.27 -2.82
CA ALA A 112 -22.62 4.60 -3.30
C ALA A 112 -22.92 4.61 -4.80
N ALA A 113 -22.14 3.88 -5.62
CA ALA A 113 -22.36 3.76 -7.06
C ALA A 113 -23.67 3.01 -7.39
N ASP A 114 -24.06 2.03 -6.58
CA ASP A 114 -25.35 1.34 -6.73
C ASP A 114 -26.53 2.27 -6.40
N HIS A 115 -26.32 3.30 -5.54
CA HIS A 115 -27.35 4.30 -5.23
C HIS A 115 -27.42 5.41 -6.27
N SER A 116 -26.29 6.05 -6.59
CA SER A 116 -26.19 7.05 -7.66
C SER A 116 -24.74 7.24 -8.15
N LEU A 117 -24.61 7.64 -9.43
CA LEU A 117 -23.29 7.94 -10.01
C LEU A 117 -22.58 9.07 -9.27
N GLU A 118 -23.31 10.11 -8.87
CA GLU A 118 -22.75 11.26 -8.17
C GLU A 118 -22.16 10.86 -6.80
N GLU A 119 -22.88 10.05 -6.03
CA GLU A 119 -22.39 9.52 -4.76
C GLU A 119 -21.18 8.60 -4.97
N GLY A 120 -21.21 7.75 -6.00
CA GLY A 120 -20.09 6.91 -6.40
C GLY A 120 -18.81 7.71 -6.71
N ARG A 121 -18.94 8.79 -7.52
CA ARG A 121 -17.84 9.73 -7.82
C ARG A 121 -17.28 10.40 -6.56
N LYS A 122 -18.16 10.87 -5.69
CA LYS A 122 -17.77 11.48 -4.41
C LYS A 122 -17.06 10.49 -3.50
N GLN A 123 -17.54 9.25 -3.43
CA GLN A 123 -16.93 8.25 -2.56
C GLN A 123 -15.56 7.77 -3.10
N VAL A 124 -15.45 7.52 -4.42
CA VAL A 124 -14.18 7.09 -5.01
C VAL A 124 -13.10 8.17 -4.95
N SER A 125 -13.46 9.46 -4.99
CA SER A 125 -12.51 10.57 -4.86
C SER A 125 -11.72 10.57 -3.54
N ARG A 126 -12.20 9.84 -2.53
CA ARG A 126 -11.51 9.70 -1.24
C ARG A 126 -10.31 8.75 -1.30
N ILE A 127 -10.28 7.84 -2.28
CA ILE A 127 -9.30 6.77 -2.36
C ILE A 127 -8.44 6.79 -3.63
N VAL A 128 -8.74 7.69 -4.58
CA VAL A 128 -7.95 7.85 -5.81
C VAL A 128 -7.38 9.26 -5.94
N GLY A 129 -6.21 9.40 -6.54
CA GLY A 129 -5.55 10.70 -6.75
C GLY A 129 -5.92 11.39 -8.08
N ARG A 130 -6.87 10.85 -8.86
CA ARG A 130 -7.32 11.40 -10.15
C ARG A 130 -8.62 12.19 -10.03
N ASP A 131 -8.92 13.01 -11.04
CA ASP A 131 -10.21 13.68 -11.13
C ASP A 131 -11.33 12.63 -11.32
N THR A 132 -12.39 12.75 -10.53
CA THR A 132 -13.52 11.82 -10.53
C THR A 132 -14.82 12.43 -11.04
N SER A 133 -14.84 13.73 -11.37
CA SER A 133 -16.03 14.48 -11.73
C SER A 133 -16.74 13.96 -12.99
N GLU A 134 -15.94 13.44 -13.95
CA GLU A 134 -16.46 12.98 -15.23
C GLU A 134 -16.46 11.45 -15.38
N LEU A 135 -16.08 10.69 -14.32
CA LEU A 135 -16.05 9.24 -14.40
C LEU A 135 -17.43 8.64 -14.62
N THR A 136 -17.54 7.69 -15.54
CA THR A 136 -18.72 6.84 -15.67
C THR A 136 -18.84 5.86 -14.50
N ASP A 137 -20.01 5.22 -14.32
CA ASP A 137 -20.21 4.19 -13.28
C ASP A 137 -19.17 3.09 -13.36
N GLN A 138 -18.84 2.62 -14.57
CA GLN A 138 -17.84 1.58 -14.77
C GLN A 138 -16.42 2.03 -14.44
N GLU A 139 -16.07 3.27 -14.74
CA GLU A 139 -14.78 3.84 -14.37
C GLU A 139 -14.64 4.06 -12.86
N VAL A 140 -15.72 4.43 -12.15
CA VAL A 140 -15.77 4.51 -10.68
C VAL A 140 -15.48 3.13 -10.06
N ARG A 141 -16.16 2.07 -10.53
CA ARG A 141 -15.98 0.70 -10.06
C ARG A 141 -14.58 0.16 -10.38
N THR A 142 -14.11 0.41 -11.60
CA THR A 142 -12.74 0.04 -12.03
C THR A 142 -11.70 0.69 -11.14
N ALA A 143 -11.80 2.01 -10.92
CA ALA A 143 -10.89 2.76 -10.06
C ALA A 143 -10.82 2.20 -8.63
N ALA A 144 -11.96 1.83 -8.06
CA ALA A 144 -12.01 1.23 -6.73
C ALA A 144 -11.29 -0.12 -6.67
N LEU A 145 -11.45 -0.98 -7.70
CA LEU A 145 -10.78 -2.28 -7.75
C LEU A 145 -9.29 -2.19 -8.05
N GLU A 146 -8.87 -1.27 -8.93
CA GLU A 146 -7.46 -0.94 -9.15
C GLU A 146 -6.80 -0.54 -7.83
N THR A 147 -7.41 0.40 -7.11
CA THR A 147 -6.93 0.87 -5.81
C THR A 147 -6.89 -0.25 -4.77
N LEU A 148 -7.88 -1.16 -4.76
CA LEU A 148 -7.89 -2.31 -3.87
C LEU A 148 -6.69 -3.24 -4.13
N ALA A 149 -6.39 -3.51 -5.40
CA ALA A 149 -5.28 -4.38 -5.78
C ALA A 149 -3.91 -3.74 -5.46
N GLU A 150 -3.72 -2.48 -5.83
CA GLU A 150 -2.49 -1.73 -5.56
C GLU A 150 -2.20 -1.63 -4.07
N ASN A 151 -3.19 -1.24 -3.28
CA ASN A 151 -3.01 -1.07 -1.83
C ASN A 151 -2.97 -2.38 -1.04
N LEU A 152 -3.41 -3.52 -1.60
CA LEU A 152 -3.06 -4.82 -1.00
C LEU A 152 -1.54 -5.00 -0.98
N SER A 153 -0.85 -4.59 -2.05
CA SER A 153 0.61 -4.58 -2.08
C SER A 153 1.17 -3.58 -1.07
N ASP A 154 0.84 -2.31 -1.22
CA ASP A 154 1.52 -1.20 -0.54
C ASP A 154 1.07 -1.02 0.92
N GLY A 155 -0.18 -1.37 1.22
CA GLY A 155 -0.78 -1.20 2.55
C GLY A 155 -0.76 -2.45 3.42
N VAL A 156 -0.44 -3.63 2.87
CA VAL A 156 -0.52 -4.90 3.61
C VAL A 156 0.70 -5.80 3.34
N ILE A 157 0.89 -6.25 2.11
CA ILE A 157 1.92 -7.25 1.80
C ILE A 157 3.33 -6.68 1.95
N ALA A 158 3.58 -5.47 1.47
CA ALA A 158 4.89 -4.82 1.61
C ALA A 158 5.24 -4.50 3.07
N PRO A 159 4.36 -3.90 3.89
CA PRO A 159 4.60 -3.80 5.33
C PRO A 159 4.95 -5.13 5.99
N LEU A 160 4.19 -6.21 5.71
CA LEU A 160 4.46 -7.55 6.24
C LEU A 160 5.76 -8.15 5.73
N PHE A 161 6.13 -7.90 4.47
CA PHE A 161 7.42 -8.31 3.90
C PHE A 161 8.60 -7.64 4.62
N TRP A 162 8.53 -6.33 4.84
CA TRP A 162 9.56 -5.59 5.55
C TRP A 162 9.60 -5.92 7.04
N TYR A 163 8.43 -6.28 7.63
CA TYR A 163 8.39 -6.85 8.98
C TYR A 163 9.15 -8.16 9.07
N LEU A 164 8.96 -9.07 8.11
CA LEU A 164 9.66 -10.35 8.07
C LEU A 164 11.18 -10.20 8.04
N LEU A 165 11.68 -9.20 7.30
CA LEU A 165 13.12 -8.99 7.12
C LEU A 165 13.78 -8.21 8.26
N LEU A 166 13.11 -7.18 8.79
CA LEU A 166 13.70 -6.17 9.67
C LEU A 166 12.85 -5.85 10.91
N GLY A 167 11.78 -6.61 11.15
CA GLY A 167 10.85 -6.39 12.27
C GLY A 167 10.06 -5.09 12.16
N VAL A 168 9.56 -4.61 13.30
CA VAL A 168 8.80 -3.35 13.39
C VAL A 168 9.56 -2.15 12.82
N PRO A 169 10.88 -1.97 13.07
CA PRO A 169 11.64 -0.86 12.49
C PRO A 169 11.63 -0.87 10.95
N GLY A 170 11.77 -2.05 10.33
CA GLY A 170 11.71 -2.18 8.87
C GLY A 170 10.33 -1.84 8.31
N MET A 171 9.27 -2.28 8.99
CA MET A 171 7.89 -1.96 8.63
C MET A 171 7.61 -0.45 8.70
N LEU A 172 8.09 0.24 9.74
CA LEU A 172 7.97 1.70 9.89
C LEU A 172 8.79 2.46 8.85
N ALA A 173 10.03 2.02 8.58
CA ALA A 173 10.87 2.61 7.54
C ALA A 173 10.21 2.49 6.17
N TYR A 174 9.65 1.33 5.83
CA TYR A 174 8.85 1.17 4.62
C TYR A 174 7.64 2.12 4.58
N LYS A 175 6.94 2.27 5.71
CA LYS A 175 5.81 3.22 5.78
C LYS A 175 6.26 4.67 5.55
N MET A 176 7.46 5.05 6.00
CA MET A 176 8.07 6.35 5.67
C MET A 176 8.37 6.46 4.17
N VAL A 177 8.93 5.41 3.55
CA VAL A 177 9.19 5.36 2.09
C VAL A 177 7.90 5.58 1.31
N ASN A 178 6.87 4.82 1.60
CA ASN A 178 5.56 4.91 0.94
C ASN A 178 4.89 6.29 1.16
N THR A 179 5.03 6.88 2.36
CA THR A 179 4.51 8.23 2.64
C THR A 179 5.29 9.31 1.88
N LEU A 180 6.60 9.17 1.73
CA LEU A 180 7.42 10.06 0.91
C LEU A 180 6.95 10.05 -0.55
N ASP A 181 6.79 8.88 -1.15
CA ASP A 181 6.29 8.77 -2.52
C ASP A 181 4.89 9.39 -2.67
N SER A 182 3.98 9.06 -1.78
CA SER A 182 2.61 9.60 -1.78
C SER A 182 2.53 11.12 -1.64
N MET A 183 3.50 11.77 -0.99
CA MET A 183 3.50 13.20 -0.77
C MET A 183 4.32 14.00 -1.78
N ILE A 184 5.44 13.48 -2.21
CA ILE A 184 6.41 14.21 -3.05
C ILE A 184 6.86 13.44 -4.30
N GLY A 185 6.40 12.19 -4.52
CA GLY A 185 6.76 11.37 -5.68
C GLY A 185 6.10 11.76 -7.00
N TYR A 186 5.22 12.76 -7.01
CA TYR A 186 4.50 13.18 -8.21
C TYR A 186 5.41 13.77 -9.28
N ARG A 187 5.12 13.48 -10.56
CA ARG A 187 5.85 13.99 -11.74
C ARG A 187 5.31 15.36 -12.22
N ASN A 188 5.09 16.29 -11.30
CA ASN A 188 4.75 17.68 -11.61
C ASN A 188 5.96 18.59 -11.43
N GLU A 189 5.89 19.84 -11.89
CA GLU A 189 6.99 20.82 -11.81
C GLU A 189 7.56 21.00 -10.40
N ARG A 190 6.69 20.90 -9.38
CA ARG A 190 7.09 21.09 -7.98
C ARG A 190 7.97 19.97 -7.48
N TYR A 191 7.64 18.70 -7.82
CA TYR A 191 8.24 17.52 -7.24
C TYR A 191 9.12 16.71 -8.18
N LEU A 192 9.08 16.98 -9.49
CA LEU A 192 9.84 16.23 -10.51
C LEU A 192 11.31 16.02 -10.15
N GLN A 193 11.94 17.04 -9.58
CA GLN A 193 13.34 16.95 -9.12
C GLN A 193 13.43 16.52 -7.66
N PHE A 194 12.68 17.19 -6.78
CA PHE A 194 12.79 16.98 -5.33
C PHE A 194 12.33 15.58 -4.90
N GLY A 195 11.25 15.08 -5.45
CA GLY A 195 10.69 13.77 -5.14
C GLY A 195 11.31 12.59 -5.90
N CYS A 196 12.16 12.86 -6.90
CA CYS A 196 12.71 11.84 -7.79
C CYS A 196 13.36 10.66 -7.05
N VAL A 197 14.23 10.94 -6.08
CA VAL A 197 14.92 9.89 -5.31
C VAL A 197 13.94 9.13 -4.42
N ALA A 198 12.97 9.81 -3.79
CA ALA A 198 11.95 9.17 -2.97
C ALA A 198 11.11 8.18 -3.78
N ALA A 199 10.66 8.57 -4.98
CA ALA A 199 9.91 7.70 -5.88
C ALA A 199 10.73 6.46 -6.31
N HIS A 200 12.01 6.61 -6.61
CA HIS A 200 12.88 5.47 -6.96
C HIS A 200 13.11 4.53 -5.77
N ILE A 201 13.24 5.06 -4.55
CA ILE A 201 13.38 4.23 -3.34
C ILE A 201 12.07 3.42 -3.13
N ASP A 202 10.91 4.05 -3.29
CA ASP A 202 9.62 3.37 -3.21
C ASP A 202 9.48 2.28 -4.28
N ASP A 203 9.84 2.59 -5.53
CA ASP A 203 9.85 1.60 -6.63
C ASP A 203 10.72 0.38 -6.30
N MET A 204 11.89 0.58 -5.70
CA MET A 204 12.77 -0.52 -5.26
C MET A 204 12.19 -1.27 -4.07
N ALA A 205 11.65 -0.57 -3.07
CA ALA A 205 11.09 -1.18 -1.87
C ALA A 205 9.85 -2.03 -2.17
N ASN A 206 9.10 -1.69 -3.21
CA ASN A 206 7.90 -2.39 -3.65
C ASN A 206 8.17 -3.44 -4.75
N TYR A 207 9.39 -3.55 -5.27
CA TYR A 207 9.67 -4.44 -6.41
C TYR A 207 9.34 -5.91 -6.12
N ILE A 208 9.82 -6.46 -5.01
CA ILE A 208 9.51 -7.84 -4.58
C ILE A 208 8.08 -7.93 -4.03
N PRO A 209 7.63 -7.05 -3.12
CA PRO A 209 6.28 -7.10 -2.57
C PRO A 209 5.16 -7.12 -3.61
N ALA A 210 5.25 -6.30 -4.66
CA ALA A 210 4.21 -6.26 -5.70
C ALA A 210 4.09 -7.59 -6.48
N ARG A 211 5.20 -8.23 -6.78
CA ARG A 211 5.23 -9.54 -7.44
C ARG A 211 4.75 -10.65 -6.51
N LEU A 212 5.15 -10.58 -5.25
CA LEU A 212 4.68 -11.49 -4.20
C LEU A 212 3.15 -11.34 -4.02
N THR A 213 2.63 -10.11 -4.01
CA THR A 213 1.19 -9.84 -3.93
C THR A 213 0.43 -10.53 -5.06
N ALA A 214 0.87 -10.33 -6.31
CA ALA A 214 0.25 -10.96 -7.47
C ALA A 214 0.30 -12.50 -7.38
N PHE A 215 1.44 -13.05 -6.94
CA PHE A 215 1.60 -14.49 -6.73
C PHE A 215 0.62 -15.03 -5.68
N LEU A 216 0.53 -14.38 -4.52
CA LEU A 216 -0.39 -14.77 -3.44
C LEU A 216 -1.85 -14.69 -3.89
N MET A 217 -2.24 -13.64 -4.63
CA MET A 217 -3.59 -13.51 -5.19
C MET A 217 -3.94 -14.66 -6.15
N VAL A 218 -3.04 -14.99 -7.06
CA VAL A 218 -3.22 -16.08 -8.04
C VAL A 218 -3.30 -17.43 -7.33
N LEU A 219 -2.46 -17.65 -6.31
CA LEU A 219 -2.48 -18.86 -5.48
C LEU A 219 -3.81 -18.99 -4.74
N CYS A 220 -4.29 -17.93 -4.08
CA CYS A 220 -5.56 -17.91 -3.38
C CYS A 220 -6.77 -18.10 -4.32
N ALA A 221 -6.66 -17.73 -5.58
CA ALA A 221 -7.68 -17.96 -6.59
C ALA A 221 -7.70 -19.42 -7.11
N GLY A 222 -6.68 -20.24 -6.78
CA GLY A 222 -6.55 -21.61 -7.27
C GLY A 222 -6.36 -21.72 -8.79
N ARG A 223 -5.82 -20.66 -9.44
CA ARG A 223 -5.70 -20.57 -10.90
C ARG A 223 -4.27 -20.27 -11.35
N PRO A 224 -3.30 -21.19 -11.18
CA PRO A 224 -1.88 -20.95 -11.44
C PRO A 224 -1.58 -20.51 -12.87
N GLY A 225 -2.41 -20.85 -13.85
CA GLY A 225 -2.29 -20.39 -15.23
C GLY A 225 -2.33 -18.86 -15.38
N LEU A 226 -2.91 -18.14 -14.42
CA LEU A 226 -2.92 -16.67 -14.40
C LEU A 226 -1.54 -16.05 -14.19
N LEU A 227 -0.53 -16.80 -13.74
CA LEU A 227 0.84 -16.28 -13.65
C LEU A 227 1.39 -15.86 -15.03
N ARG A 228 1.00 -16.56 -16.11
CA ARG A 228 1.35 -16.15 -17.47
C ARG A 228 0.67 -14.83 -17.84
N PHE A 229 -0.59 -14.66 -17.45
CA PHE A 229 -1.35 -13.43 -17.64
C PHE A 229 -0.71 -12.26 -16.88
N VAL A 230 -0.32 -12.47 -15.63
CA VAL A 230 0.41 -11.48 -14.82
C VAL A 230 1.75 -11.12 -15.48
N GLY A 231 2.50 -12.09 -15.98
CA GLY A 231 3.75 -11.84 -16.74
C GLY A 231 3.53 -11.01 -18.01
N LYS A 232 2.39 -11.19 -18.70
CA LYS A 232 2.03 -10.43 -19.92
C LYS A 232 1.67 -8.97 -19.62
N TYR A 233 0.97 -8.71 -18.52
CA TYR A 233 0.35 -7.41 -18.24
C TYR A 233 1.00 -6.62 -17.12
N GLY A 234 1.69 -7.28 -16.17
CA GLY A 234 2.19 -6.65 -14.95
C GLY A 234 3.20 -5.52 -15.18
N ASN A 235 3.95 -5.56 -16.28
CA ASN A 235 4.93 -4.53 -16.65
C ASN A 235 4.35 -3.42 -17.55
N ARG A 236 3.05 -3.43 -17.86
CA ARG A 236 2.43 -2.42 -18.74
C ARG A 236 1.99 -1.16 -18.01
N HIS A 237 1.96 -1.17 -16.70
CA HIS A 237 1.61 0.01 -15.91
C HIS A 237 2.74 1.05 -15.91
N ALA A 238 2.40 2.35 -15.68
CA ALA A 238 3.39 3.42 -15.57
C ALA A 238 4.30 3.26 -14.34
N SER A 239 3.78 2.70 -13.24
CA SER A 239 4.57 2.23 -12.11
C SER A 239 5.13 0.84 -12.43
N PRO A 240 6.40 0.55 -12.09
CA PRO A 240 7.00 -0.77 -12.29
C PRO A 240 6.40 -1.85 -11.38
N ASN A 241 5.54 -1.48 -10.44
CA ASN A 241 5.00 -2.32 -9.39
C ASN A 241 3.49 -2.51 -9.44
N SER A 242 2.70 -1.43 -9.52
CA SER A 242 1.23 -1.46 -9.41
C SER A 242 0.56 -2.38 -10.44
N GLY A 243 1.13 -2.52 -11.63
CA GLY A 243 0.58 -3.38 -12.68
C GLY A 243 0.54 -4.88 -12.33
N TYR A 244 1.38 -5.35 -11.40
CA TYR A 244 1.39 -6.78 -11.01
C TYR A 244 0.15 -7.18 -10.21
N PRO A 245 -0.20 -6.53 -9.08
CA PRO A 245 -1.42 -6.83 -8.36
C PRO A 245 -2.68 -6.49 -9.16
N GLU A 246 -2.68 -5.40 -9.95
CA GLU A 246 -3.80 -5.06 -10.84
C GLU A 246 -4.03 -6.15 -11.89
N SER A 247 -2.97 -6.66 -12.54
CA SER A 247 -3.09 -7.73 -13.53
C SER A 247 -3.55 -9.05 -12.91
N ALA A 248 -3.11 -9.38 -11.70
CA ALA A 248 -3.60 -10.54 -10.98
C ALA A 248 -5.12 -10.44 -10.74
N LEU A 249 -5.60 -9.30 -10.25
CA LEU A 249 -7.03 -9.09 -10.02
C LEU A 249 -7.83 -9.07 -11.32
N ALA A 250 -7.35 -8.39 -12.38
CA ALA A 250 -8.00 -8.37 -13.69
C ALA A 250 -8.16 -9.80 -14.26
N GLY A 251 -7.11 -10.63 -14.16
CA GLY A 251 -7.15 -12.03 -14.56
C GLY A 251 -8.12 -12.88 -13.74
N ILE A 252 -8.14 -12.70 -12.42
CA ILE A 252 -9.04 -13.41 -11.50
C ILE A 252 -10.50 -13.07 -11.79
N LEU A 253 -10.80 -11.79 -12.01
CA LEU A 253 -12.15 -11.30 -12.32
C LEU A 253 -12.52 -11.48 -13.80
N ASN A 254 -11.53 -11.80 -14.66
CA ASN A 254 -11.71 -11.89 -16.09
C ASN A 254 -12.29 -10.60 -16.69
N CYS A 255 -11.67 -9.48 -16.37
CA CYS A 255 -12.02 -8.14 -16.82
C CYS A 255 -10.77 -7.36 -17.27
N ARG A 256 -10.95 -6.10 -17.63
CA ARG A 256 -9.90 -5.19 -18.07
C ARG A 256 -9.86 -3.96 -17.17
N PHE A 257 -8.64 -3.57 -16.75
CA PHE A 257 -8.34 -2.33 -16.05
C PHE A 257 -7.53 -1.37 -16.92
N GLY A 258 -7.25 -0.18 -16.42
CA GLY A 258 -6.49 0.84 -17.14
C GLY A 258 -7.36 1.63 -18.13
N GLY A 259 -6.70 2.20 -19.13
CA GLY A 259 -7.32 3.08 -20.10
C GLY A 259 -7.01 4.55 -19.85
N PRO A 260 -7.60 5.47 -20.63
CA PRO A 260 -7.38 6.90 -20.47
C PRO A 260 -8.02 7.41 -19.18
N HIS A 261 -7.29 8.22 -18.42
CA HIS A 261 -7.78 8.88 -17.21
C HIS A 261 -7.41 10.35 -17.22
N VAL A 262 -8.23 11.20 -16.59
CA VAL A 262 -7.95 12.63 -16.44
C VAL A 262 -7.23 12.87 -15.12
N TYR A 263 -6.03 13.46 -15.20
CA TYR A 263 -5.25 13.93 -14.05
C TYR A 263 -5.01 15.43 -14.20
N PHE A 264 -5.48 16.23 -13.24
CA PHE A 264 -5.28 17.70 -13.24
C PHE A 264 -5.67 18.38 -14.57
N GLY A 265 -6.73 17.89 -15.23
CA GLY A 265 -7.21 18.44 -16.50
C GLY A 265 -6.51 17.92 -17.75
N GLU A 266 -5.50 17.04 -17.61
CA GLU A 266 -4.81 16.39 -18.72
C GLU A 266 -5.17 14.92 -18.86
N ILE A 267 -5.37 14.45 -20.10
CA ILE A 267 -5.65 13.03 -20.37
C ILE A 267 -4.34 12.26 -20.33
N VAL A 268 -4.22 11.37 -19.33
CA VAL A 268 -3.10 10.44 -19.22
C VAL A 268 -3.55 9.06 -19.72
N TYR A 269 -2.90 8.58 -20.76
CA TYR A 269 -3.14 7.23 -21.27
C TYR A 269 -2.41 6.19 -20.43
N LYS A 270 -3.18 5.37 -19.69
CA LYS A 270 -2.67 4.15 -19.08
C LYS A 270 -2.93 2.97 -20.02
N PRO A 271 -1.95 2.10 -20.28
CA PRO A 271 -2.18 0.89 -21.04
C PRO A 271 -3.27 0.02 -20.41
N PHE A 272 -4.06 -0.63 -21.22
CA PHE A 272 -5.04 -1.59 -20.71
C PHE A 272 -4.36 -2.83 -20.14
N ILE A 273 -4.86 -3.27 -19.00
CA ILE A 273 -4.46 -4.48 -18.28
C ILE A 273 -5.62 -5.47 -18.31
N GLY A 274 -5.49 -6.50 -19.14
CA GLY A 274 -6.53 -7.50 -19.37
C GLY A 274 -7.09 -7.50 -20.78
N ASP A 275 -7.76 -8.60 -21.13
CA ASP A 275 -8.23 -8.85 -22.47
C ASP A 275 -9.73 -8.57 -22.64
N LYS A 276 -10.55 -8.68 -21.58
CA LYS A 276 -12.01 -8.62 -21.67
C LYS A 276 -12.57 -7.31 -21.13
N ASP A 277 -13.16 -6.56 -22.04
CA ASP A 277 -13.99 -5.40 -21.73
C ASP A 277 -15.39 -5.89 -21.36
N ARG A 278 -15.71 -5.87 -20.08
CA ARG A 278 -17.02 -6.24 -19.55
C ARG A 278 -17.42 -5.36 -18.39
N PHE A 279 -18.70 -5.29 -18.13
CA PHE A 279 -19.22 -4.58 -16.96
C PHE A 279 -18.75 -5.21 -15.64
N ILE A 280 -18.34 -4.34 -14.73
CA ILE A 280 -17.98 -4.69 -13.35
C ILE A 280 -19.21 -4.53 -12.46
N HIS A 281 -19.53 -5.58 -11.74
CA HIS A 281 -20.69 -5.66 -10.85
C HIS A 281 -20.26 -5.74 -9.39
N THR A 282 -21.19 -5.51 -8.47
CA THR A 282 -20.95 -5.60 -7.02
C THR A 282 -20.46 -6.99 -6.59
N GLN A 283 -20.83 -8.06 -7.32
CA GLN A 283 -20.29 -9.40 -7.10
C GLN A 283 -18.77 -9.49 -7.35
N ASP A 284 -18.24 -8.72 -8.30
CA ASP A 284 -16.80 -8.65 -8.57
C ASP A 284 -16.05 -8.03 -7.40
N MET A 285 -16.63 -7.02 -6.77
CA MET A 285 -16.09 -6.42 -5.56
C MET A 285 -16.05 -7.43 -4.41
N HIS A 286 -17.11 -8.21 -4.20
CA HIS A 286 -17.10 -9.25 -3.16
C HIS A 286 -16.00 -10.28 -3.40
N LYS A 287 -15.82 -10.71 -4.65
CA LYS A 287 -14.76 -11.64 -5.03
C LYS A 287 -13.37 -11.04 -4.84
N ALA A 288 -13.18 -9.78 -5.24
CA ALA A 288 -11.92 -9.06 -5.05
C ALA A 288 -11.56 -8.92 -3.57
N VAL A 289 -12.51 -8.56 -2.72
CA VAL A 289 -12.33 -8.46 -1.26
C VAL A 289 -11.99 -9.82 -0.64
N ASP A 290 -12.63 -10.91 -1.09
CA ASP A 290 -12.34 -12.25 -0.60
C ASP A 290 -10.89 -12.68 -0.95
N ILE A 291 -10.45 -12.46 -2.20
CA ILE A 291 -9.07 -12.71 -2.62
C ILE A 291 -8.07 -11.86 -1.82
N ASN A 292 -8.39 -10.58 -1.60
CA ASN A 292 -7.58 -9.66 -0.81
C ASN A 292 -7.35 -10.20 0.62
N ARG A 293 -8.43 -10.60 1.30
CA ARG A 293 -8.37 -11.17 2.65
C ARG A 293 -7.59 -12.48 2.72
N ARG A 294 -7.80 -13.38 1.75
CA ARG A 294 -7.07 -14.66 1.69
C ARG A 294 -5.57 -14.43 1.46
N ALA A 295 -5.19 -13.54 0.56
CA ALA A 295 -3.79 -13.21 0.30
C ALA A 295 -3.11 -12.59 1.53
N GLU A 296 -3.81 -11.71 2.25
CA GLU A 296 -3.34 -11.15 3.51
C GLU A 296 -3.13 -12.22 4.59
N ILE A 297 -4.13 -13.08 4.83
CA ILE A 297 -4.03 -14.18 5.81
C ILE A 297 -2.86 -15.10 5.46
N LEU A 298 -2.71 -15.44 4.17
CA LEU A 298 -1.61 -16.28 3.71
C LEU A 298 -0.25 -15.64 3.98
N MET A 299 -0.11 -14.33 3.76
CA MET A 299 1.12 -13.61 4.06
C MET A 299 1.43 -13.57 5.56
N VAL A 300 0.42 -13.42 6.43
CA VAL A 300 0.59 -13.50 7.89
C VAL A 300 1.06 -14.89 8.30
N ILE A 301 0.46 -15.96 7.74
CA ILE A 301 0.90 -17.33 7.98
C ILE A 301 2.36 -17.53 7.54
N VAL A 302 2.72 -17.06 6.35
CA VAL A 302 4.12 -17.11 5.86
C VAL A 302 5.06 -16.41 6.82
N ASN A 303 4.71 -15.22 7.32
CA ASN A 303 5.52 -14.51 8.33
C ASN A 303 5.71 -15.36 9.59
N ILE A 304 4.63 -15.91 10.15
CA ILE A 304 4.70 -16.72 11.38
C ILE A 304 5.60 -17.94 11.17
N VAL A 305 5.40 -18.65 10.06
CA VAL A 305 6.20 -19.86 9.75
C VAL A 305 7.67 -19.50 9.55
N CYS A 306 7.98 -18.46 8.79
CA CYS A 306 9.37 -18.05 8.57
C CYS A 306 10.04 -17.58 9.87
N LEU A 307 9.34 -16.77 10.69
CA LEU A 307 9.85 -16.33 11.98
C LEU A 307 10.07 -17.51 12.93
N TYR A 308 9.19 -18.51 12.89
CA TYR A 308 9.35 -19.73 13.70
C TYR A 308 10.52 -20.62 13.28
N LEU A 309 10.83 -20.65 11.98
CA LEU A 309 11.95 -21.48 11.46
C LEU A 309 13.32 -20.82 11.64
N VAL A 310 13.38 -19.50 11.81
CA VAL A 310 14.62 -18.72 11.93
C VAL A 310 14.99 -18.42 13.38
N GLY A 311 14.02 -18.38 14.30
CA GLY A 311 14.23 -18.13 15.73
C GLY A 311 14.32 -19.40 16.54
#